data_9186e80f22be390e96eaef946323833e
#
_entry.id   9186e80f22be390e96eaef946323833e
#
_cell.length_a   1.000
_cell.length_b   1.000
_cell.length_c   1.000
_cell.angle_alpha   90.00
_cell.angle_beta   90.00
_cell.angle_gamma   90.00
#
_symmetry.space_group_name_H-M   'P 1'
#
loop_
_entity.id
_entity.type
_entity.pdbx_description
1 polymer ?
#
loop_
_entity_poly.entity_id
_entity_poly.type
_entity_poly.pdbx_seq_one_letter_code
_entity_poly.pdbx_strand_id
1 'polypeptide(L)'
;MEQPAEDPIVIVGMARTAIGGFQGALAPLTAPQLGSGAIAAAVTRAGLKAEDVSEVLMGCVLPAGQGQAPARQAALGAGLPLSVPCTTVNKMCGSGMKTVMLAHDALHARPGDIIVAGGMESMTNAPYLLPKMRGGARLGHAEVKDHMFLDGLEDAYDKGRLMGTYAEDAAQHYQFTREAQDAFALESLRRSKTANEDGSFAKEITPIVVKGRSGTTEVVRDEQPFTADPAKIPKLKPAFREGGTVTPANSSSISDGAAALVLMRASEARRRKLEPIARIAGVSSVAQAPAWFTTAPVSAIKKLLQDTGWSTGEVGLYEVNEAFAVVTMCAMRDLSLPHDKVNVHGGACALGHPIGASGARILVTLLAAMEKYGESKGVASLCIGGGEATAVAVERWQ
;
A
#
# COMPACT_ATOMS: atom_id res chain seq x y z
N MET A 1 15.16 -6.32 -40.34
CA MET A 1 14.18 -6.98 -39.45
C MET A 1 13.64 -5.89 -38.56
N GLU A 2 12.38 -5.50 -38.74
CA GLU A 2 11.72 -4.61 -37.79
C GLU A 2 11.74 -5.26 -36.42
N GLN A 3 12.17 -4.55 -35.39
CA GLN A 3 12.00 -5.04 -34.02
C GLN A 3 10.49 -5.24 -33.80
N PRO A 4 10.06 -6.38 -33.22
CA PRO A 4 8.66 -6.56 -32.91
C PRO A 4 8.21 -5.38 -32.04
N ALA A 5 7.09 -4.76 -32.41
CA ALA A 5 6.54 -3.66 -31.65
C ALA A 5 6.44 -4.05 -30.17
N GLU A 6 6.96 -3.20 -29.29
CA GLU A 6 6.96 -3.44 -27.86
C GLU A 6 5.51 -3.63 -27.38
N ASP A 7 5.21 -4.76 -26.71
CA ASP A 7 3.90 -5.08 -26.17
C ASP A 7 3.94 -5.01 -24.61
N PRO A 8 3.99 -3.80 -24.05
CA PRO A 8 4.19 -3.61 -22.62
C PRO A 8 2.98 -4.06 -21.82
N ILE A 9 3.20 -4.30 -20.52
CA ILE A 9 2.14 -4.54 -19.57
C ILE A 9 1.55 -3.20 -19.16
N VAL A 10 0.23 -3.09 -19.27
CA VAL A 10 -0.52 -1.86 -18.99
C VAL A 10 -1.55 -2.06 -17.87
N ILE A 11 -1.83 -0.97 -17.18
CA ILE A 11 -2.88 -0.85 -16.18
C ILE A 11 -4.08 -0.19 -16.86
N VAL A 12 -5.24 -0.86 -16.82
CA VAL A 12 -6.48 -0.41 -17.48
C VAL A 12 -7.58 -0.04 -16.50
N GLY A 13 -7.44 -0.40 -15.23
CA GLY A 13 -8.40 -0.05 -14.19
C GLY A 13 -7.74 -0.03 -12.82
N MET A 14 -8.27 0.80 -11.94
CA MET A 14 -7.78 0.92 -10.57
C MET A 14 -8.87 1.40 -9.63
N ALA A 15 -8.80 0.96 -8.38
CA ALA A 15 -9.64 1.45 -7.30
C ALA A 15 -9.01 1.18 -5.93
N ARG A 16 -9.40 1.98 -4.94
CA ARG A 16 -9.15 1.69 -3.53
C ARG A 16 -10.40 1.97 -2.71
N THR A 17 -10.49 1.36 -1.56
CA THR A 17 -11.42 1.84 -0.53
C THR A 17 -10.89 3.15 0.07
N ALA A 18 -11.73 3.89 0.77
CA ALA A 18 -11.24 4.80 1.78
C ALA A 18 -10.42 4.01 2.82
N ILE A 19 -9.52 4.68 3.54
CA ILE A 19 -8.76 4.08 4.63
C ILE A 19 -9.46 4.40 5.95
N GLY A 20 -9.84 3.35 6.69
CA GLY A 20 -10.38 3.44 8.04
C GLY A 20 -9.28 3.43 9.09
N GLY A 21 -9.48 4.15 10.18
CA GLY A 21 -8.63 4.09 11.35
C GLY A 21 -8.83 2.80 12.15
N PHE A 22 -7.94 2.55 13.12
CA PHE A 22 -8.07 1.42 14.03
C PHE A 22 -9.40 1.48 14.80
N GLN A 23 -10.19 0.41 14.69
CA GLN A 23 -11.55 0.33 15.26
C GLN A 23 -12.50 1.44 14.76
N GLY A 24 -12.21 2.02 13.58
CA GLY A 24 -12.94 3.11 12.98
C GLY A 24 -14.07 2.67 12.04
N ALA A 25 -14.33 3.49 11.02
CA ALA A 25 -15.48 3.36 10.13
C ALA A 25 -15.55 2.03 9.37
N LEU A 26 -14.41 1.38 9.09
CA LEU A 26 -14.33 0.09 8.39
C LEU A 26 -14.22 -1.12 9.33
N ALA A 27 -14.19 -0.93 10.63
CA ALA A 27 -14.03 -1.99 11.63
C ALA A 27 -14.99 -3.20 11.49
N PRO A 28 -16.26 -3.04 11.06
CA PRO A 28 -17.15 -4.17 10.87
C PRO A 28 -16.81 -5.09 9.71
N LEU A 29 -15.86 -4.69 8.83
CA LEU A 29 -15.54 -5.41 7.60
C LEU A 29 -14.22 -6.20 7.71
N THR A 30 -14.23 -7.42 7.19
CA THR A 30 -13.02 -8.23 7.05
C THR A 30 -12.17 -7.74 5.87
N ALA A 31 -10.88 -8.10 5.85
CA ALA A 31 -10.02 -7.76 4.71
C ALA A 31 -10.55 -8.30 3.37
N PRO A 32 -11.07 -9.54 3.25
CA PRO A 32 -11.71 -9.99 2.01
C PRO A 32 -12.92 -9.16 1.57
N GLN A 33 -13.74 -8.65 2.50
CA GLN A 33 -14.87 -7.79 2.14
C GLN A 33 -14.40 -6.42 1.60
N LEU A 34 -13.36 -5.85 2.18
CA LEU A 34 -12.71 -4.63 1.66
C LEU A 34 -12.10 -4.88 0.28
N GLY A 35 -11.37 -6.01 0.13
CA GLY A 35 -10.81 -6.46 -1.13
C GLY A 35 -11.85 -6.65 -2.22
N SER A 36 -13.02 -7.20 -1.87
CA SER A 36 -14.15 -7.38 -2.81
C SER A 36 -14.59 -6.05 -3.43
N GLY A 37 -14.74 -5.02 -2.60
CA GLY A 37 -15.11 -3.68 -3.07
C GLY A 37 -14.08 -3.08 -4.03
N ALA A 38 -12.79 -3.19 -3.69
CA ALA A 38 -11.72 -2.68 -4.53
C ALA A 38 -11.60 -3.43 -5.86
N ILE A 39 -11.68 -4.77 -5.85
CA ILE A 39 -11.66 -5.62 -7.06
C ILE A 39 -12.83 -5.28 -7.98
N ALA A 40 -14.07 -5.30 -7.45
CA ALA A 40 -15.27 -5.01 -8.24
C ALA A 40 -15.20 -3.63 -8.91
N ALA A 41 -14.78 -2.61 -8.16
CA ALA A 41 -14.63 -1.26 -8.68
C ALA A 41 -13.52 -1.15 -9.74
N ALA A 42 -12.35 -1.78 -9.52
CA ALA A 42 -11.25 -1.75 -10.48
C ALA A 42 -11.64 -2.42 -11.81
N VAL A 43 -12.31 -3.59 -11.77
CA VAL A 43 -12.81 -4.30 -12.96
C VAL A 43 -13.87 -3.48 -13.69
N THR A 44 -14.82 -2.88 -12.96
CA THR A 44 -15.85 -2.02 -13.54
C THR A 44 -15.25 -0.79 -14.22
N ARG A 45 -14.30 -0.11 -13.55
CA ARG A 45 -13.62 1.08 -14.10
C ARG A 45 -12.75 0.76 -15.30
N ALA A 46 -12.24 -0.47 -15.40
CA ALA A 46 -11.54 -0.97 -16.59
C ALA A 46 -12.48 -1.21 -17.78
N GLY A 47 -13.80 -1.10 -17.62
CA GLY A 47 -14.78 -1.44 -18.67
C GLY A 47 -14.86 -2.94 -18.97
N LEU A 48 -14.46 -3.78 -18.01
CA LEU A 48 -14.43 -5.24 -18.14
C LEU A 48 -15.64 -5.87 -17.42
N LYS A 49 -15.97 -7.09 -17.89
CA LYS A 49 -16.90 -7.97 -17.18
C LYS A 49 -16.14 -8.88 -16.22
N ALA A 50 -16.82 -9.43 -15.25
CA ALA A 50 -16.25 -10.37 -14.28
C ALA A 50 -15.61 -11.60 -14.96
N GLU A 51 -16.22 -12.08 -16.05
CA GLU A 51 -15.79 -13.24 -16.84
C GLU A 51 -14.50 -13.00 -17.63
N ASP A 52 -14.10 -11.75 -17.80
CA ASP A 52 -12.87 -11.39 -18.51
C ASP A 52 -11.61 -11.62 -17.66
N VAL A 53 -11.76 -11.70 -16.33
CA VAL A 53 -10.63 -11.83 -15.41
C VAL A 53 -10.08 -13.26 -15.42
N SER A 54 -8.79 -13.39 -15.67
CA SER A 54 -8.08 -14.69 -15.74
C SER A 54 -7.54 -15.13 -14.37
N GLU A 55 -7.09 -14.21 -13.54
CA GLU A 55 -6.47 -14.50 -12.23
C GLU A 55 -6.57 -13.31 -11.27
N VAL A 56 -6.58 -13.59 -9.95
CA VAL A 56 -6.54 -12.57 -8.89
C VAL A 56 -5.37 -12.82 -7.95
N LEU A 57 -4.54 -11.79 -7.74
CA LEU A 57 -3.44 -11.77 -6.79
C LEU A 57 -3.68 -10.68 -5.75
N MET A 58 -3.89 -11.06 -4.47
CA MET A 58 -4.14 -10.08 -3.40
C MET A 58 -3.16 -10.24 -2.25
N GLY A 59 -2.54 -9.12 -1.87
CA GLY A 59 -1.74 -9.02 -0.67
C GLY A 59 -2.59 -9.06 0.61
N CYS A 60 -2.15 -9.81 1.60
CA CYS A 60 -2.72 -9.82 2.95
C CYS A 60 -1.66 -10.33 3.94
N VAL A 61 -1.38 -9.56 4.97
CA VAL A 61 -0.30 -9.87 5.94
C VAL A 61 -0.84 -10.56 7.17
N LEU A 62 -2.04 -10.21 7.60
CA LEU A 62 -2.65 -10.68 8.84
C LEU A 62 -3.85 -11.61 8.56
N PRO A 63 -3.62 -12.81 7.98
CA PRO A 63 -4.70 -13.70 7.53
C PRO A 63 -5.31 -14.55 8.64
N ALA A 64 -4.77 -14.56 9.85
CA ALA A 64 -5.30 -15.39 10.93
C ALA A 64 -6.78 -15.05 11.23
N GLY A 65 -7.60 -16.08 11.38
CA GLY A 65 -9.04 -15.91 11.67
C GLY A 65 -9.91 -15.54 10.47
N GLN A 66 -9.34 -15.25 9.30
CA GLN A 66 -10.11 -14.85 8.10
C GLN A 66 -10.66 -16.05 7.30
N GLY A 67 -10.34 -17.28 7.68
CA GLY A 67 -10.68 -18.48 6.93
C GLY A 67 -9.69 -18.77 5.80
N GLN A 68 -10.04 -19.74 4.95
CA GLN A 68 -9.16 -20.18 3.87
C GLN A 68 -9.11 -19.14 2.74
N ALA A 69 -7.92 -18.96 2.16
CA ALA A 69 -7.70 -18.25 0.91
C ALA A 69 -8.35 -16.85 0.84
N PRO A 70 -7.92 -15.87 1.64
CA PRO A 70 -8.53 -14.54 1.67
C PRO A 70 -8.69 -13.88 0.29
N ALA A 71 -7.70 -14.01 -0.62
CA ALA A 71 -7.81 -13.51 -2.00
C ALA A 71 -8.97 -14.16 -2.77
N ARG A 72 -9.20 -15.45 -2.55
CA ARG A 72 -10.33 -16.16 -3.17
C ARG A 72 -11.67 -15.66 -2.65
N GLN A 73 -11.77 -15.43 -1.34
CA GLN A 73 -12.97 -14.84 -0.73
C GLN A 73 -13.25 -13.45 -1.32
N ALA A 74 -12.21 -12.61 -1.45
CA ALA A 74 -12.34 -11.29 -2.04
C ALA A 74 -12.80 -11.35 -3.51
N ALA A 75 -12.23 -12.24 -4.31
CA ALA A 75 -12.60 -12.41 -5.71
C ALA A 75 -14.07 -12.84 -5.88
N LEU A 76 -14.50 -13.84 -5.10
CA LEU A 76 -15.89 -14.31 -5.15
C LEU A 76 -16.87 -13.25 -4.62
N GLY A 77 -16.52 -12.55 -3.55
CA GLY A 77 -17.30 -11.43 -3.03
C GLY A 77 -17.43 -10.26 -4.01
N ALA A 78 -16.44 -10.09 -4.90
CA ALA A 78 -16.48 -9.14 -6.02
C ALA A 78 -17.35 -9.60 -7.21
N GLY A 79 -17.90 -10.80 -7.15
CA GLY A 79 -18.73 -11.38 -8.20
C GLY A 79 -17.94 -12.03 -9.36
N LEU A 80 -16.65 -12.30 -9.17
CA LEU A 80 -15.87 -13.00 -10.19
C LEU A 80 -16.28 -14.48 -10.29
N PRO A 81 -16.15 -15.12 -11.47
CA PRO A 81 -16.50 -16.51 -11.68
C PRO A 81 -15.74 -17.49 -10.80
N LEU A 82 -16.37 -18.63 -10.50
CA LEU A 82 -15.75 -19.73 -9.76
C LEU A 82 -14.49 -20.30 -10.43
N SER A 83 -14.35 -20.12 -11.74
CA SER A 83 -13.21 -20.57 -12.53
C SER A 83 -11.94 -19.73 -12.36
N VAL A 84 -12.02 -18.53 -11.80
CA VAL A 84 -10.87 -17.61 -11.64
C VAL A 84 -9.97 -18.10 -10.50
N PRO A 85 -8.71 -18.51 -10.76
CA PRO A 85 -7.75 -18.85 -9.72
C PRO A 85 -7.33 -17.61 -8.93
N CYS A 86 -7.03 -17.80 -7.63
CA CYS A 86 -6.70 -16.69 -6.75
C CYS A 86 -5.52 -17.05 -5.85
N THR A 87 -4.60 -16.11 -5.63
CA THR A 87 -3.45 -16.29 -4.74
C THR A 87 -3.38 -15.16 -3.72
N THR A 88 -3.23 -15.53 -2.44
CA THR A 88 -2.91 -14.58 -1.37
C THR A 88 -1.40 -14.49 -1.21
N VAL A 89 -0.85 -13.28 -1.22
CA VAL A 89 0.58 -12.99 -1.14
C VAL A 89 0.90 -12.26 0.16
N ASN A 90 1.91 -12.72 0.88
CA ASN A 90 2.49 -12.00 2.01
C ASN A 90 3.95 -11.65 1.73
N LYS A 91 4.23 -10.37 1.62
CA LYS A 91 5.56 -9.73 1.61
C LYS A 91 5.53 -8.52 2.55
N MET A 92 4.97 -8.69 3.73
CA MET A 92 4.78 -7.61 4.70
C MET A 92 4.16 -6.36 4.03
N CYS A 93 4.61 -5.16 4.39
CA CYS A 93 4.13 -3.89 3.83
C CYS A 93 4.13 -3.85 2.29
N GLY A 94 5.01 -4.61 1.65
CA GLY A 94 5.14 -4.71 0.20
C GLY A 94 4.15 -5.63 -0.50
N SER A 95 3.27 -6.34 0.22
CA SER A 95 2.39 -7.38 -0.34
C SER A 95 1.57 -6.90 -1.53
N GLY A 96 0.88 -5.76 -1.41
CA GLY A 96 0.04 -5.22 -2.49
C GLY A 96 0.83 -4.74 -3.71
N MET A 97 2.05 -4.25 -3.55
CA MET A 97 2.92 -3.92 -4.70
C MET A 97 3.51 -5.19 -5.32
N LYS A 98 3.87 -6.18 -4.49
CA LYS A 98 4.41 -7.45 -4.98
C LYS A 98 3.41 -8.21 -5.84
N THR A 99 2.11 -8.14 -5.57
CA THR A 99 1.09 -8.72 -6.45
C THR A 99 1.08 -8.09 -7.83
N VAL A 100 1.27 -6.76 -7.93
CA VAL A 100 1.38 -6.05 -9.21
C VAL A 100 2.64 -6.50 -9.96
N MET A 101 3.77 -6.65 -9.27
CA MET A 101 5.01 -7.17 -9.87
C MET A 101 4.85 -8.61 -10.36
N LEU A 102 4.19 -9.48 -9.59
CA LEU A 102 3.91 -10.85 -9.99
C LEU A 102 2.94 -10.93 -11.18
N ALA A 103 1.93 -10.06 -11.23
CA ALA A 103 1.04 -9.95 -12.37
C ALA A 103 1.79 -9.49 -13.63
N HIS A 104 2.67 -8.50 -13.49
CA HIS A 104 3.56 -8.05 -14.57
C HIS A 104 4.37 -9.23 -15.14
N ASP A 105 5.06 -9.99 -14.28
CA ASP A 105 5.88 -11.13 -14.68
C ASP A 105 5.03 -12.25 -15.33
N ALA A 106 3.87 -12.55 -14.76
CA ALA A 106 2.95 -13.57 -15.28
C ALA A 106 2.41 -13.22 -16.68
N LEU A 107 2.10 -11.94 -16.92
CA LEU A 107 1.59 -11.46 -18.21
C LEU A 107 2.65 -11.51 -19.33
N HIS A 108 3.93 -11.51 -19.00
CA HIS A 108 4.98 -11.81 -19.98
C HIS A 108 4.95 -13.27 -20.46
N ALA A 109 4.56 -14.19 -19.59
CA ALA A 109 4.44 -15.62 -19.91
C ALA A 109 3.07 -15.99 -20.52
N ARG A 110 2.00 -15.25 -20.17
CA ARG A 110 0.61 -15.53 -20.54
C ARG A 110 -0.04 -14.30 -21.19
N PRO A 111 0.23 -14.03 -22.47
CA PRO A 111 -0.09 -12.74 -23.11
C PRO A 111 -1.59 -12.43 -23.26
N GLY A 112 -2.46 -13.43 -23.19
CA GLY A 112 -3.91 -13.24 -23.30
C GLY A 112 -4.63 -13.04 -21.97
N ASP A 113 -3.93 -13.15 -20.85
CA ASP A 113 -4.53 -13.04 -19.52
C ASP A 113 -4.85 -11.58 -19.12
N ILE A 114 -5.84 -11.48 -18.25
CA ILE A 114 -6.20 -10.25 -17.55
C ILE A 114 -6.11 -10.54 -16.05
N ILE A 115 -5.20 -9.87 -15.35
CA ILE A 115 -4.91 -10.15 -13.95
C ILE A 115 -5.33 -8.96 -13.09
N VAL A 116 -6.11 -9.24 -12.04
CA VAL A 116 -6.37 -8.28 -10.98
C VAL A 116 -5.31 -8.48 -9.91
N ALA A 117 -4.56 -7.43 -9.60
CA ALA A 117 -3.52 -7.42 -8.59
C ALA A 117 -3.76 -6.30 -7.57
N GLY A 118 -3.61 -6.60 -6.29
CA GLY A 118 -3.88 -5.61 -5.26
C GLY A 118 -3.50 -6.08 -3.87
N GLY A 119 -4.11 -5.47 -2.87
CA GLY A 119 -3.94 -5.85 -1.49
C GLY A 119 -5.10 -5.38 -0.62
N MET A 120 -5.25 -6.03 0.51
CA MET A 120 -6.31 -5.80 1.47
C MET A 120 -5.79 -6.08 2.87
N GLU A 121 -6.24 -5.30 3.84
CA GLU A 121 -5.92 -5.54 5.24
C GLU A 121 -7.04 -5.02 6.12
N SER A 122 -7.36 -5.77 7.18
CA SER A 122 -8.15 -5.28 8.30
C SER A 122 -7.33 -5.54 9.57
N MET A 123 -6.53 -4.56 9.94
CA MET A 123 -5.69 -4.65 11.14
C MET A 123 -6.55 -4.62 12.40
N THR A 124 -7.70 -3.96 12.33
CA THR A 124 -8.70 -3.95 13.41
C THR A 124 -9.18 -5.36 13.77
N ASN A 125 -9.33 -6.25 12.79
CA ASN A 125 -9.85 -7.61 12.99
C ASN A 125 -8.76 -8.67 13.15
N ALA A 126 -7.49 -8.28 13.27
CA ALA A 126 -6.40 -9.20 13.58
C ALA A 126 -6.63 -9.82 14.97
N PRO A 127 -6.71 -11.17 15.09
CA PRO A 127 -7.05 -11.82 16.36
C PRO A 127 -5.86 -11.90 17.31
N TYR A 128 -6.16 -12.25 18.56
CA TYR A 128 -5.15 -12.70 19.51
C TYR A 128 -4.90 -14.20 19.36
N LEU A 129 -3.66 -14.63 19.54
CA LEU A 129 -3.16 -15.98 19.34
C LEU A 129 -2.82 -16.66 20.68
N LEU A 130 -3.04 -17.95 20.75
CA LEU A 130 -2.66 -18.83 21.88
C LEU A 130 -1.64 -19.89 21.41
N PRO A 131 -0.33 -19.56 21.33
CA PRO A 131 0.67 -20.37 20.61
C PRO A 131 0.85 -21.81 21.15
N LYS A 132 0.69 -22.03 22.45
CA LYS A 132 0.95 -23.35 23.08
C LYS A 132 -0.31 -24.22 23.29
N MET A 133 -1.48 -23.77 22.87
CA MET A 133 -2.75 -24.43 23.21
C MET A 133 -2.94 -25.77 22.52
N ARG A 134 -2.36 -26.02 21.35
CA ARG A 134 -2.43 -27.33 20.69
C ARG A 134 -1.76 -28.43 21.51
N GLY A 135 -0.74 -28.10 22.27
CA GLY A 135 -0.08 -28.99 23.22
C GLY A 135 -0.70 -28.97 24.63
N GLY A 136 -1.78 -28.19 24.85
CA GLY A 136 -2.51 -28.12 26.12
C GLY A 136 -1.94 -27.17 27.17
N ALA A 137 -0.93 -26.34 26.85
CA ALA A 137 -0.28 -25.41 27.81
C ALA A 137 0.00 -26.04 29.20
N ARG A 138 0.47 -27.26 29.23
CA ARG A 138 0.44 -28.29 30.29
C ARG A 138 0.82 -27.83 31.70
N LEU A 139 1.66 -26.79 31.88
CA LEU A 139 2.11 -26.34 33.20
C LEU A 139 2.45 -24.84 33.15
N GLY A 140 2.02 -24.11 34.18
CA GLY A 140 2.27 -22.67 34.33
C GLY A 140 1.33 -21.79 33.49
N HIS A 141 1.66 -20.51 33.40
CA HIS A 141 0.88 -19.54 32.65
C HIS A 141 1.02 -19.70 31.14
N ALA A 142 -0.07 -19.46 30.38
CA ALA A 142 -0.07 -19.32 28.92
C ALA A 142 -0.09 -17.82 28.56
N GLU A 143 0.60 -17.47 27.48
CA GLU A 143 0.59 -16.12 26.92
C GLU A 143 -0.45 -16.01 25.81
N VAL A 144 -1.09 -14.86 25.73
CA VAL A 144 -1.90 -14.43 24.59
C VAL A 144 -1.07 -13.43 23.80
N LYS A 145 -0.87 -13.68 22.50
CA LYS A 145 -0.09 -12.81 21.60
C LYS A 145 -1.03 -12.08 20.67
N ASP A 146 -0.83 -10.77 20.49
CA ASP A 146 -1.51 -10.00 19.46
C ASP A 146 -0.92 -10.36 18.09
N HIS A 147 -1.75 -10.90 17.18
CA HIS A 147 -1.32 -11.24 15.82
C HIS A 147 -0.79 -10.04 15.05
N MET A 148 -1.42 -8.87 15.21
CA MET A 148 -1.00 -7.65 14.53
C MET A 148 0.43 -7.23 14.95
N PHE A 149 0.74 -7.33 16.25
CA PHE A 149 2.08 -7.01 16.75
C PHE A 149 3.07 -8.10 16.36
N LEU A 150 2.77 -9.37 16.65
CA LEU A 150 3.68 -10.49 16.45
C LEU A 150 4.12 -10.66 15.00
N ASP A 151 3.17 -10.59 14.07
CA ASP A 151 3.39 -10.91 12.66
C ASP A 151 3.41 -9.67 11.75
N GLY A 152 3.12 -8.47 12.28
CA GLY A 152 3.05 -7.25 11.50
C GLY A 152 3.96 -6.10 11.94
N LEU A 153 4.15 -5.90 13.25
CA LEU A 153 4.79 -4.69 13.79
C LEU A 153 6.03 -4.96 14.65
N GLU A 154 6.25 -6.20 15.10
CA GLU A 154 7.42 -6.64 15.85
C GLU A 154 8.46 -7.21 14.90
N ASP A 155 9.75 -6.98 15.21
CA ASP A 155 10.84 -7.54 14.45
C ASP A 155 10.94 -9.06 14.65
N ALA A 156 11.11 -9.79 13.55
CA ALA A 156 11.19 -11.26 13.60
C ALA A 156 12.55 -11.78 14.13
N TYR A 157 13.59 -10.97 14.03
CA TYR A 157 14.98 -11.33 14.35
C TYR A 157 15.41 -10.80 15.73
N ASP A 158 14.90 -9.62 16.13
CA ASP A 158 15.09 -9.01 17.45
C ASP A 158 13.73 -8.92 18.18
N LYS A 159 13.30 -10.07 18.71
CA LYS A 159 11.95 -10.23 19.29
C LYS A 159 11.68 -9.25 20.41
N GLY A 160 10.48 -8.68 20.39
CA GLY A 160 10.02 -7.64 21.30
C GLY A 160 10.37 -6.24 20.84
N ARG A 161 11.17 -6.10 19.77
CA ARG A 161 11.54 -4.82 19.21
C ARG A 161 10.52 -4.37 18.15
N LEU A 162 9.90 -3.23 18.36
CA LEU A 162 8.91 -2.68 17.43
C LEU A 162 9.58 -1.90 16.29
N MET A 163 8.96 -1.90 15.11
CA MET A 163 9.45 -1.21 13.91
C MET A 163 9.78 0.28 14.16
N GLY A 164 9.02 0.96 15.02
CA GLY A 164 9.26 2.36 15.33
C GLY A 164 10.58 2.64 16.07
N THR A 165 11.18 1.65 16.74
CA THR A 165 12.50 1.82 17.36
C THR A 165 13.61 1.93 16.32
N TYR A 166 13.47 1.27 15.17
CA TYR A 166 14.39 1.43 14.03
C TYR A 166 14.19 2.76 13.32
N ALA A 167 12.94 3.30 13.34
CA ALA A 167 12.68 4.66 12.87
C ALA A 167 13.40 5.70 13.72
N GLU A 168 13.48 5.51 15.05
CA GLU A 168 14.32 6.33 15.94
C GLU A 168 15.82 6.22 15.60
N ASP A 169 16.30 5.01 15.31
CA ASP A 169 17.71 4.82 14.89
C ASP A 169 18.01 5.56 13.58
N ALA A 170 17.10 5.50 12.61
CA ALA A 170 17.21 6.24 11.36
C ALA A 170 17.16 7.75 11.59
N ALA A 171 16.22 8.24 12.41
CA ALA A 171 16.13 9.66 12.75
C ALA A 171 17.42 10.16 13.40
N GLN A 172 18.01 9.40 14.31
CA GLN A 172 19.28 9.72 14.96
C GLN A 172 20.45 9.71 13.95
N HIS A 173 20.54 8.70 13.08
CA HIS A 173 21.59 8.58 12.08
C HIS A 173 21.58 9.73 11.07
N TYR A 174 20.38 10.08 10.59
CA TYR A 174 20.18 11.20 9.66
C TYR A 174 20.10 12.56 10.35
N GLN A 175 20.11 12.59 11.68
CA GLN A 175 19.97 13.83 12.48
C GLN A 175 18.66 14.59 12.13
N PHE A 176 17.59 13.86 11.88
CA PHE A 176 16.27 14.45 11.72
C PHE A 176 15.70 14.85 13.07
N THR A 177 15.45 16.15 13.27
CA THR A 177 14.87 16.63 14.51
C THR A 177 13.40 16.25 14.63
N ARG A 178 12.84 16.35 15.84
CA ARG A 178 11.44 16.15 16.10
C ARG A 178 10.58 17.12 15.28
N GLU A 179 10.99 18.39 15.25
CA GLU A 179 10.29 19.46 14.55
C GLU A 179 10.24 19.21 13.04
N ALA A 180 11.33 18.71 12.46
CA ALA A 180 11.38 18.37 11.03
C ALA A 180 10.42 17.22 10.69
N GLN A 181 10.36 16.18 11.53
CA GLN A 181 9.44 15.05 11.35
C GLN A 181 7.98 15.47 11.54
N ASP A 182 7.68 16.31 12.54
CA ASP A 182 6.33 16.84 12.77
C ASP A 182 5.90 17.78 11.63
N ALA A 183 6.81 18.61 11.10
CA ALA A 183 6.53 19.46 9.93
C ALA A 183 6.18 18.63 8.69
N PHE A 184 6.90 17.53 8.46
CA PHE A 184 6.58 16.58 7.39
C PHE A 184 5.19 15.95 7.58
N ALA A 185 4.88 15.48 8.79
CA ALA A 185 3.59 14.88 9.11
C ALA A 185 2.42 15.87 8.97
N LEU A 186 2.62 17.14 9.39
CA LEU A 186 1.63 18.21 9.24
C LEU A 186 1.37 18.52 7.76
N GLU A 187 2.41 18.53 6.93
CA GLU A 187 2.24 18.72 5.48
C GLU A 187 1.53 17.54 4.83
N SER A 188 1.87 16.29 5.21
CA SER A 188 1.14 15.10 4.79
C SER A 188 -0.34 15.18 5.15
N LEU A 189 -0.65 15.61 6.39
CA LEU A 189 -2.03 15.80 6.85
C LEU A 189 -2.77 16.87 6.05
N ARG A 190 -2.14 18.03 5.81
CA ARG A 190 -2.70 19.12 5.01
C ARG A 190 -3.03 18.64 3.59
N ARG A 191 -2.08 17.97 2.93
CA ARG A 191 -2.24 17.44 1.57
C ARG A 191 -3.35 16.39 1.51
N SER A 192 -3.39 15.44 2.44
CA SER A 192 -4.42 14.39 2.49
C SER A 192 -5.81 14.97 2.71
N LYS A 193 -5.94 15.98 3.57
CA LYS A 193 -7.21 16.66 3.81
C LYS A 193 -7.68 17.38 2.54
N THR A 194 -6.80 18.16 1.93
CA THR A 194 -7.09 18.85 0.67
C THR A 194 -7.51 17.88 -0.43
N ALA A 195 -6.77 16.75 -0.60
CA ALA A 195 -7.09 15.78 -1.64
C ALA A 195 -8.45 15.07 -1.45
N ASN A 196 -8.89 14.87 -0.21
CA ASN A 196 -10.22 14.37 0.10
C ASN A 196 -11.32 15.43 -0.16
N GLU A 197 -11.01 16.73 -0.04
CA GLU A 197 -11.99 17.82 -0.16
C GLU A 197 -12.08 18.37 -1.60
N ASP A 198 -10.99 18.38 -2.36
CA ASP A 198 -10.92 18.98 -3.71
C ASP A 198 -11.27 18.00 -4.86
N GLY A 199 -11.64 16.77 -4.51
CA GLY A 199 -11.98 15.73 -5.47
C GLY A 199 -10.80 14.97 -6.07
N SER A 200 -9.55 15.20 -5.63
CA SER A 200 -8.37 14.46 -6.10
C SER A 200 -8.51 12.96 -5.92
N PHE A 201 -9.13 12.53 -4.83
CA PHE A 201 -9.35 11.12 -4.54
C PHE A 201 -10.63 10.53 -5.16
N ALA A 202 -11.45 11.32 -5.86
CA ALA A 202 -12.71 10.84 -6.43
C ALA A 202 -12.51 9.74 -7.50
N LYS A 203 -11.40 9.77 -8.23
CA LYS A 203 -11.08 8.75 -9.24
C LYS A 203 -10.55 7.45 -8.65
N GLU A 204 -10.03 7.48 -7.43
CA GLU A 204 -9.43 6.30 -6.81
C GLU A 204 -10.34 5.66 -5.76
N ILE A 205 -11.00 6.42 -4.89
CA ILE A 205 -11.88 5.88 -3.86
C ILE A 205 -13.16 5.29 -4.47
N THR A 206 -13.49 4.08 -4.03
CA THR A 206 -14.81 3.47 -4.24
C THR A 206 -15.59 3.48 -2.93
N PRO A 207 -16.88 3.86 -2.96
CA PRO A 207 -17.72 3.80 -1.78
C PRO A 207 -17.83 2.38 -1.22
N ILE A 208 -17.74 2.24 0.10
CA ILE A 208 -17.93 0.97 0.80
C ILE A 208 -19.12 1.08 1.74
N VAL A 209 -20.07 0.16 1.57
CA VAL A 209 -21.28 0.09 2.38
C VAL A 209 -21.00 -0.71 3.64
N VAL A 210 -21.10 -0.08 4.80
CA VAL A 210 -20.94 -0.70 6.12
C VAL A 210 -22.31 -0.83 6.79
N LYS A 211 -22.68 -2.07 7.13
CA LYS A 211 -23.92 -2.35 7.88
C LYS A 211 -23.59 -2.37 9.37
N GLY A 212 -24.13 -1.44 10.12
CA GLY A 212 -24.01 -1.36 11.58
C GLY A 212 -25.35 -1.63 12.30
N ARG A 213 -25.31 -1.63 13.63
CA ARG A 213 -26.53 -1.81 14.45
C ARG A 213 -27.55 -0.67 14.27
N SER A 214 -27.06 0.53 13.97
CA SER A 214 -27.86 1.76 13.80
C SER A 214 -28.28 2.03 12.33
N GLY A 215 -27.97 1.11 11.40
CA GLY A 215 -28.29 1.28 9.98
C GLY A 215 -27.10 1.04 9.07
N THR A 216 -27.22 1.53 7.85
CA THR A 216 -26.20 1.41 6.79
C THR A 216 -25.51 2.75 6.60
N THR A 217 -24.18 2.76 6.58
CA THR A 217 -23.35 3.94 6.32
C THR A 217 -22.50 3.68 5.08
N GLU A 218 -22.38 4.65 4.22
CA GLU A 218 -21.47 4.61 3.08
C GLU A 218 -20.17 5.36 3.44
N VAL A 219 -19.04 4.66 3.37
CA VAL A 219 -17.70 5.24 3.64
C VAL A 219 -17.09 5.63 2.30
N VAL A 220 -16.92 6.94 2.09
CA VAL A 220 -16.53 7.55 0.81
C VAL A 220 -15.24 8.38 0.91
N ARG A 221 -14.67 8.54 2.10
CA ARG A 221 -13.46 9.35 2.34
C ARG A 221 -12.60 8.74 3.42
N ASP A 222 -11.30 9.02 3.34
CA ASP A 222 -10.34 8.60 4.35
C ASP A 222 -10.67 9.22 5.71
N GLU A 223 -10.64 8.41 6.76
CA GLU A 223 -11.15 8.81 8.08
C GLU A 223 -10.17 9.71 8.83
N GLN A 224 -8.89 9.35 8.84
CA GLN A 224 -7.91 9.95 9.76
C GLN A 224 -7.59 11.41 9.48
N PRO A 225 -7.52 11.92 8.23
CA PRO A 225 -7.29 13.35 7.98
C PRO A 225 -8.31 14.26 8.67
N PHE A 226 -9.50 13.76 8.98
CA PHE A 226 -10.59 14.53 9.58
C PHE A 226 -10.71 14.34 11.10
N THR A 227 -10.04 13.34 11.66
CA THR A 227 -10.01 13.10 13.12
C THR A 227 -8.74 13.64 13.77
N ALA A 228 -7.68 13.87 13.01
CA ALA A 228 -6.42 14.41 13.50
C ALA A 228 -6.55 15.90 13.87
N ASP A 229 -5.96 16.28 15.01
CA ASP A 229 -5.86 17.67 15.47
C ASP A 229 -4.42 18.17 15.29
N PRO A 230 -4.15 19.04 14.28
CA PRO A 230 -2.80 19.56 14.03
C PRO A 230 -2.15 20.26 15.22
N ALA A 231 -2.95 20.92 16.07
CA ALA A 231 -2.44 21.66 17.23
C ALA A 231 -1.90 20.75 18.35
N LYS A 232 -2.27 19.46 18.33
CA LYS A 232 -1.78 18.47 19.29
C LYS A 232 -0.49 17.81 18.85
N ILE A 233 -0.17 17.78 17.54
CA ILE A 233 0.98 17.05 17.00
C ILE A 233 2.30 17.44 17.68
N PRO A 234 2.67 18.73 17.86
CA PRO A 234 3.92 19.09 18.52
C PRO A 234 3.98 18.71 20.01
N LYS A 235 2.82 18.42 20.63
CA LYS A 235 2.71 18.10 22.06
C LYS A 235 2.72 16.58 22.34
N LEU A 236 2.71 15.75 21.33
CA LEU A 236 2.70 14.30 21.48
C LEU A 236 4.03 13.82 22.08
N LYS A 237 3.95 12.83 22.96
CA LYS A 237 5.13 12.17 23.48
C LYS A 237 5.69 11.17 22.46
N PRO A 238 7.02 10.96 22.43
CA PRO A 238 7.63 9.87 21.68
C PRO A 238 7.00 8.53 22.06
N ALA A 239 6.78 7.67 21.07
CA ALA A 239 6.04 6.42 21.26
C ALA A 239 6.96 5.19 21.42
N PHE A 240 8.20 5.25 20.94
CA PHE A 240 9.07 4.08 20.82
C PHE A 240 10.35 4.15 21.66
N ARG A 241 10.75 5.34 22.10
CA ARG A 241 11.96 5.56 22.89
C ARG A 241 11.76 6.76 23.81
N GLU A 242 12.17 6.64 25.07
CA GLU A 242 12.22 7.80 25.97
C GLU A 242 13.22 8.83 25.43
N GLY A 243 12.81 10.09 25.37
CA GLY A 243 13.60 11.15 24.75
C GLY A 243 13.75 11.04 23.24
N GLY A 244 13.01 10.14 22.59
CA GLY A 244 12.99 9.98 21.15
C GLY A 244 12.25 11.08 20.39
N THR A 245 12.11 10.91 19.08
CA THR A 245 11.51 11.90 18.18
C THR A 245 10.30 11.35 17.39
N VAL A 246 10.14 10.02 17.35
CA VAL A 246 9.06 9.35 16.61
C VAL A 246 7.80 9.27 17.46
N THR A 247 6.71 9.85 16.96
CA THR A 247 5.42 9.96 17.64
C THR A 247 4.31 9.27 16.87
N PRO A 248 3.13 9.07 17.45
CA PRO A 248 1.98 8.55 16.70
C PRO A 248 1.60 9.39 15.47
N ALA A 249 1.92 10.69 15.42
CA ALA A 249 1.56 11.55 14.30
C ALA A 249 2.58 11.53 13.15
N ASN A 250 3.87 11.33 13.44
CA ASN A 250 4.91 11.16 12.41
C ASN A 250 5.25 9.70 12.13
N SER A 251 4.35 8.81 12.56
CA SER A 251 4.26 7.39 12.22
C SER A 251 2.96 7.13 11.47
N SER A 252 2.94 6.10 10.63
CA SER A 252 1.67 5.63 10.06
C SER A 252 0.79 5.00 11.13
N SER A 253 -0.52 5.16 10.99
CA SER A 253 -1.48 4.56 11.91
C SER A 253 -1.87 3.14 11.50
N ILE A 254 -2.28 2.36 12.49
CA ILE A 254 -2.98 1.08 12.30
C ILE A 254 -4.29 1.37 11.56
N SER A 255 -4.55 0.64 10.47
CA SER A 255 -5.63 1.00 9.54
C SER A 255 -6.21 -0.20 8.81
N ASP A 256 -7.41 0.01 8.26
CA ASP A 256 -8.14 -0.94 7.44
C ASP A 256 -8.32 -0.37 6.03
N GLY A 257 -8.18 -1.20 4.99
CA GLY A 257 -8.38 -0.76 3.62
C GLY A 257 -7.96 -1.78 2.56
N ALA A 258 -8.29 -1.49 1.31
CA ALA A 258 -7.92 -2.31 0.16
C ALA A 258 -7.69 -1.46 -1.09
N ALA A 259 -6.89 -1.98 -2.02
CA ALA A 259 -6.68 -1.41 -3.34
C ALA A 259 -6.49 -2.51 -4.37
N ALA A 260 -6.91 -2.27 -5.61
CA ALA A 260 -6.78 -3.20 -6.71
C ALA A 260 -6.49 -2.47 -8.02
N LEU A 261 -5.70 -3.11 -8.88
CA LEU A 261 -5.38 -2.67 -10.24
C LEU A 261 -5.67 -3.83 -11.22
N VAL A 262 -6.06 -3.50 -12.43
CA VAL A 262 -6.29 -4.47 -13.51
C VAL A 262 -5.19 -4.32 -14.55
N LEU A 263 -4.48 -5.42 -14.81
CA LEU A 263 -3.32 -5.46 -15.69
C LEU A 263 -3.56 -6.42 -16.87
N MET A 264 -3.02 -6.05 -18.02
CA MET A 264 -2.97 -6.89 -19.23
C MET A 264 -1.84 -6.41 -20.15
N ARG A 265 -1.61 -7.11 -21.26
CA ARG A 265 -0.75 -6.59 -22.33
C ARG A 265 -1.43 -5.47 -23.11
N ALA A 266 -0.66 -4.54 -23.65
CA ALA A 266 -1.15 -3.45 -24.49
C ALA A 266 -1.89 -3.98 -25.75
N SER A 267 -1.44 -5.07 -26.34
CA SER A 267 -2.12 -5.74 -27.45
C SER A 267 -3.52 -6.22 -27.09
N GLU A 268 -3.70 -6.76 -25.87
CA GLU A 268 -5.00 -7.23 -25.36
C GLU A 268 -5.93 -6.04 -25.06
N ALA A 269 -5.40 -4.96 -24.47
CA ALA A 269 -6.16 -3.71 -24.27
C ALA A 269 -6.66 -3.15 -25.61
N ARG A 270 -5.77 -3.10 -26.62
CA ARG A 270 -6.12 -2.65 -27.98
C ARG A 270 -7.19 -3.56 -28.62
N ARG A 271 -7.05 -4.88 -28.50
CA ARG A 271 -8.04 -5.84 -29.01
C ARG A 271 -9.42 -5.61 -28.42
N ARG A 272 -9.47 -5.23 -27.15
CA ARG A 272 -10.71 -4.92 -26.40
C ARG A 272 -11.19 -3.48 -26.55
N LYS A 273 -10.43 -2.63 -27.22
CA LYS A 273 -10.70 -1.17 -27.37
C LYS A 273 -10.74 -0.48 -26.00
N LEU A 274 -9.89 -0.89 -25.09
CA LEU A 274 -9.70 -0.25 -23.78
C LEU A 274 -8.57 0.75 -23.86
N GLU A 275 -8.71 1.87 -23.14
CA GLU A 275 -7.67 2.89 -22.99
C GLU A 275 -6.85 2.61 -21.73
N PRO A 276 -5.56 2.30 -21.84
CA PRO A 276 -4.71 2.14 -20.68
C PRO A 276 -4.54 3.45 -19.91
N ILE A 277 -4.39 3.33 -18.60
CA ILE A 277 -4.04 4.46 -17.70
C ILE A 277 -2.53 4.72 -17.80
N ALA A 278 -1.73 3.65 -17.70
CA ALA A 278 -0.27 3.71 -17.74
C ALA A 278 0.31 2.36 -18.15
N ARG A 279 1.58 2.35 -18.60
CA ARG A 279 2.40 1.14 -18.70
C ARG A 279 3.27 0.99 -17.45
N ILE A 280 3.60 -0.24 -17.09
CA ILE A 280 4.67 -0.53 -16.13
C ILE A 280 5.99 -0.44 -16.88
N ALA A 281 6.83 0.54 -16.52
CA ALA A 281 8.13 0.76 -17.14
C ALA A 281 9.23 -0.09 -16.50
N GLY A 282 9.06 -0.48 -15.24
CA GLY A 282 9.99 -1.32 -14.54
C GLY A 282 9.56 -1.65 -13.13
N VAL A 283 10.17 -2.68 -12.55
CA VAL A 283 9.93 -3.14 -11.18
C VAL A 283 11.26 -3.47 -10.51
N SER A 284 11.39 -3.21 -9.22
CA SER A 284 12.58 -3.59 -8.46
C SER A 284 12.24 -4.12 -7.07
N SER A 285 13.08 -5.02 -6.57
CA SER A 285 13.11 -5.46 -5.18
C SER A 285 14.53 -5.47 -4.69
N VAL A 286 14.73 -5.03 -3.44
CA VAL A 286 16.02 -5.04 -2.77
C VAL A 286 15.87 -5.55 -1.35
N ALA A 287 16.97 -6.05 -0.78
CA ALA A 287 17.07 -6.43 0.62
C ALA A 287 18.37 -5.92 1.21
N GLN A 288 18.36 -5.59 2.49
CA GLN A 288 19.50 -5.12 3.28
C GLN A 288 19.35 -5.57 4.74
N ALA A 289 20.20 -5.11 5.62
CA ALA A 289 20.10 -5.45 7.04
C ALA A 289 18.72 -5.07 7.61
N PRO A 290 18.00 -5.97 8.32
CA PRO A 290 16.65 -5.73 8.84
C PRO A 290 16.51 -4.42 9.63
N ALA A 291 17.50 -4.08 10.43
CA ALA A 291 17.53 -2.85 11.22
C ALA A 291 17.47 -1.57 10.38
N TRP A 292 17.79 -1.63 9.10
CA TRP A 292 17.83 -0.48 8.19
C TRP A 292 16.69 -0.50 7.17
N PHE A 293 15.58 -1.20 7.44
CA PHE A 293 14.44 -1.25 6.54
C PHE A 293 13.93 0.15 6.13
N THR A 294 14.09 1.14 7.01
CA THR A 294 13.65 2.53 6.78
C THR A 294 14.35 3.20 5.60
N THR A 295 15.56 2.77 5.25
CA THR A 295 16.33 3.32 4.12
C THR A 295 16.27 2.44 2.86
N ALA A 296 15.67 1.27 2.93
CA ALA A 296 15.60 0.34 1.81
C ALA A 296 14.92 0.92 0.54
N PRO A 297 13.90 1.82 0.63
CA PRO A 297 13.34 2.48 -0.54
C PRO A 297 14.35 3.26 -1.38
N VAL A 298 15.40 3.83 -0.76
CA VAL A 298 16.48 4.51 -1.47
C VAL A 298 17.16 3.57 -2.47
N SER A 299 17.53 2.38 -2.00
CA SER A 299 18.19 1.37 -2.84
C SER A 299 17.25 0.81 -3.90
N ALA A 300 15.96 0.61 -3.57
CA ALA A 300 14.96 0.14 -4.52
C ALA A 300 14.73 1.14 -5.65
N ILE A 301 14.59 2.43 -5.33
CA ILE A 301 14.42 3.49 -6.31
C ILE A 301 15.68 3.65 -7.18
N LYS A 302 16.88 3.67 -6.57
CA LYS A 302 18.15 3.74 -7.33
C LYS A 302 18.26 2.61 -8.35
N LYS A 303 18.00 1.37 -7.91
CA LYS A 303 18.01 0.20 -8.80
C LYS A 303 16.98 0.35 -9.92
N LEU A 304 15.75 0.75 -9.58
CA LEU A 304 14.68 0.93 -10.54
C LEU A 304 15.01 1.98 -11.60
N LEU A 305 15.56 3.13 -11.19
CA LEU A 305 15.99 4.19 -12.11
C LEU A 305 17.12 3.72 -13.03
N GLN A 306 18.07 2.95 -12.50
CA GLN A 306 19.13 2.34 -13.31
C GLN A 306 18.56 1.34 -14.33
N ASP A 307 17.64 0.46 -13.91
CA ASP A 307 17.05 -0.56 -14.78
C ASP A 307 16.17 0.05 -15.88
N THR A 308 15.50 1.19 -15.62
CA THR A 308 14.67 1.91 -16.59
C THR A 308 15.45 2.92 -17.44
N GLY A 309 16.67 3.23 -17.06
CA GLY A 309 17.46 4.31 -17.68
C GLY A 309 16.96 5.72 -17.36
N TRP A 310 16.13 5.87 -16.30
CA TRP A 310 15.59 7.17 -15.90
C TRP A 310 16.49 7.86 -14.89
N SER A 311 16.58 9.18 -14.98
CA SER A 311 17.13 10.04 -13.92
C SER A 311 16.04 10.46 -12.92
N THR A 312 16.43 10.86 -11.71
CA THR A 312 15.50 11.43 -10.72
C THR A 312 14.77 12.66 -11.22
N GLY A 313 15.41 13.47 -12.08
CA GLY A 313 14.83 14.68 -12.64
C GLY A 313 13.73 14.44 -13.69
N GLU A 314 13.78 13.30 -14.40
CA GLU A 314 12.76 12.90 -15.38
C GLU A 314 11.48 12.36 -14.76
N VAL A 315 11.55 11.91 -13.51
CA VAL A 315 10.36 11.45 -12.79
C VAL A 315 9.56 12.66 -12.31
N GLY A 316 8.30 12.74 -12.73
CA GLY A 316 7.42 13.83 -12.36
C GLY A 316 6.94 13.73 -10.92
N LEU A 317 6.50 12.54 -10.48
CA LEU A 317 5.98 12.30 -9.14
C LEU A 317 6.54 11.03 -8.51
N TYR A 318 6.67 11.08 -7.18
CA TYR A 318 7.06 9.95 -6.34
C TYR A 318 5.98 9.68 -5.28
N GLU A 319 5.63 8.42 -5.08
CA GLU A 319 4.88 7.94 -3.90
C GLU A 319 5.81 7.04 -3.07
N VAL A 320 6.31 7.56 -1.97
CA VAL A 320 7.13 6.80 -1.00
C VAL A 320 6.31 6.61 0.26
N ASN A 321 5.96 5.36 0.58
CA ASN A 321 5.06 5.09 1.70
C ASN A 321 5.63 5.60 3.03
N GLU A 322 4.85 6.40 3.72
CA GLU A 322 5.19 7.01 5.00
C GLU A 322 4.92 6.04 6.17
N ALA A 323 5.56 4.85 6.16
CA ALA A 323 5.48 3.97 7.35
C ALA A 323 5.87 4.73 8.62
N PHE A 324 6.85 5.60 8.47
CA PHE A 324 7.25 6.69 9.36
C PHE A 324 7.66 7.88 8.50
N ALA A 325 7.54 9.10 8.99
CA ALA A 325 8.01 10.31 8.30
C ALA A 325 9.48 10.17 7.88
N VAL A 326 10.31 9.61 8.73
CA VAL A 326 11.75 9.39 8.48
C VAL A 326 12.01 8.54 7.25
N VAL A 327 11.16 7.58 6.90
CA VAL A 327 11.34 6.73 5.71
C VAL A 327 11.34 7.57 4.44
N THR A 328 10.33 8.40 4.27
CA THR A 328 10.20 9.28 3.12
C THR A 328 11.25 10.40 3.15
N MET A 329 11.55 10.93 4.34
CA MET A 329 12.61 11.93 4.52
C MET A 329 14.00 11.38 4.15
N CYS A 330 14.33 10.11 4.47
CA CYS A 330 15.55 9.46 4.01
C CYS A 330 15.60 9.37 2.48
N ALA A 331 14.51 8.94 1.84
CA ALA A 331 14.45 8.87 0.38
C ALA A 331 14.61 10.25 -0.26
N MET A 332 13.92 11.27 0.25
CA MET A 332 14.04 12.65 -0.23
C MET A 332 15.48 13.15 -0.14
N ARG A 333 16.15 12.92 1.00
CA ARG A 333 17.53 13.37 1.24
C ARG A 333 18.54 12.66 0.33
N ASP A 334 18.51 11.31 0.31
CA ASP A 334 19.54 10.51 -0.37
C ASP A 334 19.40 10.47 -1.89
N LEU A 335 18.19 10.80 -2.39
CA LEU A 335 17.91 10.89 -3.84
C LEU A 335 17.75 12.34 -4.31
N SER A 336 17.90 13.32 -3.40
CA SER A 336 17.69 14.75 -3.67
C SER A 336 16.32 15.03 -4.28
N LEU A 337 15.25 14.40 -3.76
CA LEU A 337 13.89 14.59 -4.25
C LEU A 337 13.29 15.85 -3.61
N PRO A 338 12.75 16.77 -4.39
CA PRO A 338 12.05 17.93 -3.87
C PRO A 338 10.69 17.50 -3.30
N HIS A 339 10.29 18.06 -2.15
CA HIS A 339 9.09 17.64 -1.44
C HIS A 339 7.79 17.88 -2.21
N ASP A 340 7.77 18.83 -3.13
CA ASP A 340 6.64 19.14 -4.00
C ASP A 340 6.38 18.07 -5.09
N LYS A 341 7.31 17.13 -5.28
CA LYS A 341 7.17 15.96 -6.14
C LYS A 341 6.90 14.66 -5.38
N VAL A 342 6.96 14.67 -4.04
CA VAL A 342 6.82 13.46 -3.21
C VAL A 342 5.53 13.52 -2.43
N ASN A 343 4.70 12.46 -2.55
CA ASN A 343 3.45 12.29 -1.81
C ASN A 343 2.55 13.55 -1.90
N VAL A 344 2.30 14.00 -3.10
CA VAL A 344 1.62 15.29 -3.37
C VAL A 344 0.18 15.34 -2.83
N HIS A 345 -0.43 14.20 -2.58
CA HIS A 345 -1.73 14.06 -1.93
C HIS A 345 -1.63 13.63 -0.46
N GLY A 346 -0.43 13.76 0.15
CA GLY A 346 -0.13 13.22 1.46
C GLY A 346 0.08 11.70 1.44
N GLY A 347 0.39 11.11 2.57
CA GLY A 347 0.71 9.69 2.67
C GLY A 347 0.27 9.05 3.98
N ALA A 348 0.91 7.94 4.34
CA ALA A 348 0.45 7.06 5.41
C ALA A 348 0.49 7.67 6.81
N CYS A 349 1.31 8.69 7.08
CA CYS A 349 1.26 9.43 8.35
C CYS A 349 -0.11 10.08 8.57
N ALA A 350 -0.78 10.48 7.49
CA ALA A 350 -2.09 11.11 7.54
C ALA A 350 -3.23 10.16 7.15
N LEU A 351 -3.03 9.32 6.14
CA LEU A 351 -4.07 8.42 5.60
C LEU A 351 -4.16 7.11 6.36
N GLY A 352 -3.01 6.60 6.85
CA GLY A 352 -2.91 5.27 7.45
C GLY A 352 -2.20 4.24 6.58
N HIS A 353 -1.87 3.09 7.20
CA HIS A 353 -1.06 2.04 6.59
C HIS A 353 -1.67 0.66 6.77
N PRO A 354 -2.75 0.32 6.06
CA PRO A 354 -3.23 -1.06 6.00
C PRO A 354 -2.17 -1.91 5.29
N ILE A 355 -1.34 -2.63 6.07
CA ILE A 355 -0.02 -3.11 5.63
C ILE A 355 -0.06 -3.93 4.35
N GLY A 356 -0.99 -4.88 4.21
CA GLY A 356 -1.12 -5.70 2.99
C GLY A 356 -1.65 -4.95 1.77
N ALA A 357 -2.36 -3.84 1.98
CA ALA A 357 -2.96 -3.04 0.91
C ALA A 357 -2.07 -1.91 0.41
N SER A 358 -1.18 -1.39 1.25
CA SER A 358 -0.50 -0.11 1.03
C SER A 358 0.31 -0.06 -0.26
N GLY A 359 0.98 -1.16 -0.65
CA GLY A 359 1.76 -1.19 -1.88
C GLY A 359 0.92 -0.98 -3.15
N ALA A 360 -0.31 -1.49 -3.19
CA ALA A 360 -1.26 -1.22 -4.28
C ALA A 360 -1.89 0.17 -4.13
N ARG A 361 -2.17 0.61 -2.89
CA ARG A 361 -2.74 1.93 -2.60
C ARG A 361 -1.87 3.05 -3.14
N ILE A 362 -0.55 3.03 -2.86
CA ILE A 362 0.35 4.09 -3.35
C ILE A 362 0.46 4.12 -4.87
N LEU A 363 0.34 2.98 -5.55
CA LEU A 363 0.26 2.94 -7.02
C LEU A 363 -1.01 3.58 -7.54
N VAL A 364 -2.17 3.30 -6.93
CA VAL A 364 -3.45 3.92 -7.29
C VAL A 364 -3.38 5.43 -7.10
N THR A 365 -2.85 5.90 -5.96
CA THR A 365 -2.69 7.34 -5.67
C THR A 365 -1.71 8.01 -6.65
N LEU A 366 -0.58 7.35 -6.94
CA LEU A 366 0.41 7.87 -7.91
C LEU A 366 -0.23 8.08 -9.29
N LEU A 367 -0.96 7.08 -9.79
CA LEU A 367 -1.60 7.14 -11.11
C LEU A 367 -2.64 8.26 -11.20
N ALA A 368 -3.46 8.41 -10.16
CA ALA A 368 -4.44 9.50 -10.09
C ALA A 368 -3.78 10.88 -10.00
N ALA A 369 -2.70 11.00 -9.24
CA ALA A 369 -1.93 12.24 -9.15
C ALA A 369 -1.23 12.59 -10.46
N MET A 370 -0.61 11.60 -11.14
CA MET A 370 0.01 11.81 -12.45
C MET A 370 -0.99 12.31 -13.49
N GLU A 371 -2.21 11.80 -13.48
CA GLU A 371 -3.27 12.30 -14.36
C GLU A 371 -3.66 13.75 -14.01
N LYS A 372 -3.87 14.05 -12.73
CA LYS A 372 -4.27 15.38 -12.25
C LYS A 372 -3.23 16.45 -12.59
N TYR A 373 -1.95 16.15 -12.41
CA TYR A 373 -0.86 17.11 -12.62
C TYR A 373 -0.24 17.06 -14.01
N GLY A 374 -0.71 16.17 -14.89
CA GLY A 374 -0.20 16.05 -16.26
C GLY A 374 1.18 15.41 -16.36
N GLU A 375 1.62 14.71 -15.30
CA GLU A 375 2.94 14.10 -15.26
C GLU A 375 2.99 12.78 -16.04
N SER A 376 4.08 12.54 -16.76
CA SER A 376 4.23 11.36 -17.63
C SER A 376 4.89 10.17 -16.93
N LYS A 377 5.83 10.40 -16.03
CA LYS A 377 6.61 9.36 -15.34
C LYS A 377 6.41 9.44 -13.83
N GLY A 378 6.16 8.30 -13.20
CA GLY A 378 5.99 8.18 -11.77
C GLY A 378 6.69 6.97 -11.17
N VAL A 379 7.10 7.08 -9.91
CA VAL A 379 7.73 5.99 -9.15
C VAL A 379 7.03 5.84 -7.81
N ALA A 380 6.60 4.61 -7.50
CA ALA A 380 6.11 4.24 -6.19
C ALA A 380 7.09 3.30 -5.50
N SER A 381 7.35 3.49 -4.21
CA SER A 381 8.21 2.61 -3.41
C SER A 381 7.74 2.53 -1.97
N LEU A 382 8.02 1.42 -1.31
CA LEU A 382 7.78 1.28 0.12
C LEU A 382 8.82 0.39 0.79
N CYS A 383 9.10 0.73 2.05
CA CYS A 383 9.89 -0.10 2.95
C CYS A 383 9.10 -1.31 3.42
N ILE A 384 9.80 -2.36 3.78
CA ILE A 384 9.23 -3.65 4.19
C ILE A 384 9.97 -4.11 5.43
N GLY A 385 9.24 -4.50 6.47
CA GLY A 385 9.82 -5.15 7.65
C GLY A 385 10.68 -6.35 7.27
N GLY A 386 11.83 -6.51 7.94
CA GLY A 386 12.85 -7.49 7.56
C GLY A 386 13.95 -6.93 6.65
N GLY A 387 13.97 -5.61 6.40
CA GLY A 387 15.06 -4.95 5.68
C GLY A 387 14.88 -4.91 4.17
N GLU A 388 13.67 -5.00 3.65
CA GLU A 388 13.42 -5.01 2.22
C GLU A 388 12.72 -3.74 1.73
N ALA A 389 12.68 -3.57 0.40
CA ALA A 389 11.82 -2.61 -0.29
C ALA A 389 11.44 -3.11 -1.68
N THR A 390 10.31 -2.63 -2.17
CA THR A 390 9.90 -2.75 -3.57
C THR A 390 9.70 -1.38 -4.18
N ALA A 391 9.90 -1.27 -5.50
CA ALA A 391 9.57 -0.07 -6.26
C ALA A 391 9.02 -0.45 -7.64
N VAL A 392 8.11 0.39 -8.15
CA VAL A 392 7.49 0.26 -9.47
C VAL A 392 7.56 1.60 -10.17
N ALA A 393 8.04 1.60 -11.42
CA ALA A 393 8.01 2.73 -12.33
C ALA A 393 6.81 2.60 -13.28
N VAL A 394 6.06 3.67 -13.41
CA VAL A 394 4.93 3.74 -14.33
C VAL A 394 5.07 4.93 -15.27
N GLU A 395 4.60 4.77 -16.49
CA GLU A 395 4.56 5.83 -17.49
C GLU A 395 3.14 5.94 -18.03
N ARG A 396 2.58 7.16 -18.01
CA ARG A 396 1.23 7.40 -18.51
C ARG A 396 1.11 6.94 -19.96
N TRP A 397 -0.01 6.34 -20.28
CA TRP A 397 -0.33 5.97 -21.65
C TRP A 397 -0.61 7.23 -22.48
N GLN A 398 0.00 7.32 -23.67
CA GLN A 398 -0.19 8.42 -24.62
C GLN A 398 -1.03 7.99 -25.80
#